data_886d51b5bb25277082babbe3c5f653bc
#
_entry.id   886d51b5bb25277082babbe3c5f653bc
#
_cell.length_a   1.000
_cell.length_b   1.000
_cell.length_c   1.000
_cell.angle_alpha   90.00
_cell.angle_beta   90.00
_cell.angle_gamma   90.00
#
_symmetry.space_group_name_H-M   'P 1'
#
loop_
_entity.id
_entity.type
_entity.pdbx_description
1 polymer ?
#
loop_
_entity_poly.entity_id
_entity_poly.type
_entity_poly.pdbx_seq_one_letter_code
_entity_poly.pdbx_strand_id
1 'polypeptide(L)'
;MITTPRQALEFVRKHGVVTMTASSRPSLVEAIVGGPVKGSWWAHPKGRLIFGLADALHDSKDVLSLKLVDGKVTFLHRSLWPALALVVDDKEGRRRLSPSAKRLLARVERSGSVRLDEAGLKGRKELESTLLVHSGSMHTEKGSHTTVLTSWRKKFDAGTLKHSRRLTLDEALEKLGLPAVP
;
A
#
# COMPACT_ATOMS: atom_id res chain seq x y z
N MET A 1 11.41 2.40 21.32
CA MET A 1 10.14 3.10 20.95
C MET A 1 10.43 4.10 19.86
N ILE A 2 9.56 4.20 18.86
CA ILE A 2 9.66 5.15 17.75
C ILE A 2 8.96 6.45 18.13
N THR A 3 9.64 7.58 17.97
CA THR A 3 9.11 8.90 18.33
C THR A 3 9.30 9.96 17.23
N THR A 4 10.08 9.66 16.18
CA THR A 4 10.37 10.58 15.09
C THR A 4 10.10 9.97 13.71
N PRO A 5 9.80 10.78 12.67
CA PRO A 5 9.63 10.31 11.29
C PRO A 5 10.85 9.52 10.77
N ARG A 6 12.07 9.96 11.12
CA ARG A 6 13.30 9.26 10.73
C ARG A 6 13.35 7.85 11.31
N GLN A 7 13.02 7.69 12.61
CA GLN A 7 12.99 6.38 13.25
C GLN A 7 11.91 5.47 12.64
N ALA A 8 10.74 6.04 12.27
CA ALA A 8 9.68 5.30 11.60
C ALA A 8 10.13 4.81 10.22
N LEU A 9 10.81 5.65 9.44
CA LEU A 9 11.36 5.27 8.14
C LEU A 9 12.46 4.19 8.28
N GLU A 10 13.35 4.33 9.24
CA GLU A 10 14.40 3.33 9.54
C GLU A 10 13.78 1.99 9.96
N PHE A 11 12.69 2.01 10.71
CA PHE A 11 11.95 0.81 11.08
C PHE A 11 11.34 0.12 9.85
N VAL A 12 10.69 0.87 8.96
CA VAL A 12 10.16 0.32 7.70
C VAL A 12 11.29 -0.19 6.81
N ARG A 13 12.42 0.52 6.72
CA ARG A 13 13.59 0.08 5.95
C ARG A 13 14.17 -1.23 6.49
N LYS A 14 14.27 -1.36 7.81
CA LYS A 14 14.82 -2.56 8.47
C LYS A 14 13.95 -3.81 8.22
N HIS A 15 12.62 -3.65 8.29
CA HIS A 15 11.68 -4.77 8.20
C HIS A 15 11.12 -5.01 6.80
N GLY A 16 11.25 -4.03 5.89
CA GLY A 16 10.75 -4.08 4.52
C GLY A 16 9.23 -3.95 4.43
N VAL A 17 8.50 -4.76 5.18
CA VAL A 17 7.03 -4.80 5.26
C VAL A 17 6.61 -4.55 6.72
N VAL A 18 5.87 -3.47 6.95
CA VAL A 18 5.36 -3.07 8.28
C VAL A 18 3.87 -2.79 8.16
N THR A 19 3.07 -3.38 9.02
CA THR A 19 1.62 -3.08 9.06
C THR A 19 1.34 -1.93 10.02
N MET A 20 0.24 -1.21 9.80
CA MET A 20 -0.19 -0.16 10.73
C MET A 20 -0.50 -0.74 12.10
N THR A 21 -1.28 -1.83 12.14
CA THR A 21 -1.72 -2.50 13.37
C THR A 21 -1.23 -3.94 13.41
N ALA A 22 -1.33 -4.58 14.57
CA ALA A 22 -0.91 -5.97 14.79
C ALA A 22 -1.35 -6.93 13.69
N SER A 23 -0.42 -7.74 13.20
CA SER A 23 -0.60 -8.77 12.17
C SER A 23 0.51 -9.82 12.32
N SER A 24 0.70 -10.67 11.30
CA SER A 24 1.87 -11.54 11.17
C SER A 24 3.19 -10.77 10.90
N ARG A 25 3.12 -9.46 10.71
CA ARG A 25 4.25 -8.55 10.41
C ARG A 25 4.47 -7.56 11.53
N PRO A 26 5.69 -6.97 11.63
CA PRO A 26 5.95 -5.89 12.57
C PRO A 26 4.92 -4.77 12.44
N SER A 27 4.43 -4.28 13.57
CA SER A 27 3.39 -3.24 13.65
C SER A 27 3.99 -1.88 13.99
N LEU A 28 3.64 -0.85 13.21
CA LEU A 28 4.06 0.53 13.49
C LEU A 28 3.50 1.00 14.84
N VAL A 29 2.21 0.73 15.10
CA VAL A 29 1.55 1.10 16.36
C VAL A 29 2.27 0.49 17.55
N GLU A 30 2.55 -0.81 17.51
CA GLU A 30 3.23 -1.50 18.62
C GLU A 30 4.66 -0.98 18.83
N ALA A 31 5.38 -0.69 17.74
CA ALA A 31 6.73 -0.13 17.81
C ALA A 31 6.77 1.29 18.42
N ILE A 32 5.70 2.10 18.22
CA ILE A 32 5.55 3.43 18.81
C ILE A 32 5.13 3.34 20.29
N VAL A 33 4.18 2.46 20.58
CA VAL A 33 3.63 2.31 21.94
C VAL A 33 4.60 1.57 22.85
N GLY A 34 5.33 0.59 22.31
CA GLY A 34 6.25 -0.27 23.05
C GLY A 34 5.66 -1.62 23.42
N GLY A 35 4.55 -2.02 22.80
CA GLY A 35 3.88 -3.30 23.04
C GLY A 35 2.49 -3.37 22.39
N PRO A 36 1.79 -4.50 22.59
CA PRO A 36 0.44 -4.71 22.05
C PRO A 36 -0.57 -3.66 22.53
N VAL A 37 -1.40 -3.20 21.59
CA VAL A 37 -2.49 -2.25 21.90
C VAL A 37 -3.81 -3.00 21.93
N LYS A 38 -4.52 -2.91 23.07
CA LYS A 38 -5.88 -3.42 23.21
C LYS A 38 -6.87 -2.36 22.73
N GLY A 39 -7.76 -2.74 21.81
CA GLY A 39 -8.78 -1.84 21.26
C GLY A 39 -8.26 -0.93 20.18
N SER A 40 -8.89 0.25 20.03
CA SER A 40 -8.55 1.20 18.97
C SER A 40 -7.33 2.03 19.32
N TRP A 41 -6.32 2.05 18.46
CA TRP A 41 -5.14 2.90 18.63
C TRP A 41 -5.45 4.40 18.56
N TRP A 42 -6.60 4.79 17.95
CA TRP A 42 -7.06 6.18 17.93
C TRP A 42 -7.38 6.72 19.33
N ALA A 43 -7.85 5.88 20.23
CA ALA A 43 -8.12 6.23 21.61
C ALA A 43 -6.89 6.18 22.52
N HIS A 44 -5.74 5.72 22.00
CA HIS A 44 -4.52 5.61 22.78
C HIS A 44 -3.91 7.01 23.05
N PRO A 45 -3.31 7.28 24.25
CA PRO A 45 -2.67 8.57 24.55
C PRO A 45 -1.64 9.03 23.51
N LYS A 46 -0.97 8.09 22.84
CA LYS A 46 -0.05 8.37 21.73
C LYS A 46 -0.74 8.46 20.35
N GLY A 47 -2.07 8.49 20.26
CA GLY A 47 -2.81 8.47 18.98
C GLY A 47 -2.37 9.57 18.02
N ARG A 48 -2.12 10.80 18.49
CA ARG A 48 -1.60 11.89 17.66
C ARG A 48 -0.20 11.60 17.09
N LEU A 49 0.68 11.04 17.91
CA LEU A 49 2.02 10.65 17.47
C LEU A 49 1.94 9.54 16.42
N ILE A 50 1.13 8.51 16.65
CA ILE A 50 0.92 7.41 15.72
C ILE A 50 0.43 7.95 14.37
N PHE A 51 -0.58 8.82 14.38
CA PHE A 51 -1.11 9.43 13.17
C PHE A 51 -0.04 10.23 12.42
N GLY A 52 0.66 11.14 13.11
CA GLY A 52 1.69 11.97 12.48
C GLY A 52 2.86 11.17 11.89
N LEU A 53 3.26 10.06 12.52
CA LEU A 53 4.30 9.20 11.99
C LEU A 53 3.82 8.35 10.81
N ALA A 54 2.57 7.88 10.84
CA ALA A 54 1.96 7.19 9.70
C ALA A 54 1.81 8.11 8.48
N ASP A 55 1.40 9.35 8.70
CA ASP A 55 1.27 10.39 7.67
C ASP A 55 2.63 10.72 7.05
N ALA A 56 3.65 10.91 7.88
CA ALA A 56 5.02 11.12 7.40
C ALA A 56 5.57 9.94 6.57
N LEU A 57 5.19 8.69 6.91
CA LEU A 57 5.54 7.52 6.09
C LEU A 57 4.75 7.51 4.77
N HIS A 58 3.49 7.92 4.79
CA HIS A 58 2.67 8.03 3.59
C HIS A 58 3.24 9.03 2.57
N ASP A 59 3.78 10.14 3.05
CA ASP A 59 4.41 11.19 2.23
C ASP A 59 5.84 10.85 1.81
N SER A 60 6.44 9.81 2.39
CA SER A 60 7.81 9.42 2.08
C SER A 60 7.94 8.87 0.66
N LYS A 61 8.97 9.32 -0.07
CA LYS A 61 9.33 8.79 -1.40
C LYS A 61 9.89 7.37 -1.36
N ASP A 62 10.24 6.87 -0.17
CA ASP A 62 10.83 5.54 0.03
C ASP A 62 9.83 4.50 0.52
N VAL A 63 8.57 4.90 0.71
CA VAL A 63 7.52 4.03 1.25
C VAL A 63 6.27 4.07 0.37
N LEU A 64 5.68 2.92 0.15
CA LEU A 64 4.33 2.78 -0.40
C LEU A 64 3.38 2.36 0.72
N SER A 65 2.26 3.08 0.85
CA SER A 65 1.16 2.70 1.72
C SER A 65 0.08 2.02 0.90
N LEU A 66 -0.23 0.76 1.22
CA LEU A 66 -1.24 -0.03 0.51
C LEU A 66 -1.84 -1.08 1.46
N LYS A 67 -2.92 -1.73 1.05
CA LYS A 67 -3.52 -2.85 1.82
C LYS A 67 -2.97 -4.18 1.30
N LEU A 68 -1.79 -4.58 1.77
CA LEU A 68 -1.10 -5.77 1.29
C LEU A 68 -1.30 -6.99 2.20
N VAL A 69 -1.16 -6.82 3.51
CA VAL A 69 -1.19 -7.90 4.49
C VAL A 69 -2.53 -7.86 5.23
N ASP A 70 -3.32 -8.92 5.16
CA ASP A 70 -4.61 -9.10 5.85
C ASP A 70 -5.59 -7.92 5.63
N GLY A 71 -5.53 -7.25 4.47
CA GLY A 71 -6.33 -6.07 4.18
C GLY A 71 -6.00 -4.83 5.03
N LYS A 72 -4.94 -4.89 5.84
CA LYS A 72 -4.47 -3.80 6.71
C LYS A 72 -3.60 -2.82 5.94
N VAL A 73 -3.59 -1.57 6.38
CA VAL A 73 -2.63 -0.58 5.89
C VAL A 73 -1.23 -1.09 6.17
N THR A 74 -0.45 -1.21 5.12
CA THR A 74 0.91 -1.75 5.10
C THR A 74 1.84 -0.70 4.51
N PHE A 75 2.96 -0.46 5.18
CA PHE A 75 4.06 0.38 4.72
C PHE A 75 5.12 -0.52 4.11
N LEU A 76 5.37 -0.37 2.81
CA LEU A 76 6.32 -1.16 2.05
C LEU A 76 7.52 -0.30 1.66
N HIS A 77 8.71 -0.69 2.12
CA HIS A 77 9.94 0.01 1.76
C HIS A 77 10.28 -0.17 0.27
N ARG A 78 10.87 0.87 -0.35
CA ARG A 78 11.22 0.89 -1.78
C ARG A 78 12.10 -0.27 -2.26
N SER A 79 12.91 -0.86 -1.39
CA SER A 79 13.73 -2.05 -1.73
C SER A 79 12.90 -3.25 -2.18
N LEU A 80 11.62 -3.30 -1.80
CA LEU A 80 10.69 -4.37 -2.16
C LEU A 80 9.74 -4.01 -3.31
N TRP A 81 9.84 -2.80 -3.88
CA TRP A 81 9.00 -2.41 -5.01
C TRP A 81 9.19 -3.28 -6.26
N PRO A 82 10.41 -3.78 -6.59
CA PRO A 82 10.54 -4.75 -7.69
C PRO A 82 9.73 -6.03 -7.47
N ALA A 83 9.69 -6.55 -6.25
CA ALA A 83 8.85 -7.71 -5.92
C ALA A 83 7.37 -7.38 -6.04
N LEU A 84 6.92 -6.24 -5.50
CA LEU A 84 5.54 -5.79 -5.64
C LEU A 84 5.17 -5.59 -7.11
N ALA A 85 6.04 -4.98 -7.92
CA ALA A 85 5.79 -4.73 -9.35
C ALA A 85 5.52 -6.02 -10.14
N LEU A 86 6.17 -7.12 -9.78
CA LEU A 86 5.92 -8.43 -10.37
C LEU A 86 4.57 -9.00 -9.93
N VAL A 87 4.25 -8.93 -8.64
CA VAL A 87 2.99 -9.48 -8.08
C VAL A 87 1.77 -8.73 -8.60
N VAL A 88 1.84 -7.41 -8.78
CA VAL A 88 0.70 -6.61 -9.27
C VAL A 88 0.51 -6.67 -10.78
N ASP A 89 1.45 -7.27 -11.53
CA ASP A 89 1.27 -7.55 -12.98
C ASP A 89 0.50 -8.86 -13.22
N ASP A 90 -0.54 -9.07 -12.43
CA ASP A 90 -1.39 -10.27 -12.47
C ASP A 90 -2.32 -10.26 -13.68
N LYS A 91 -1.93 -11.00 -14.72
CA LYS A 91 -2.72 -11.16 -15.97
C LYS A 91 -3.99 -11.98 -15.74
N GLU A 92 -3.96 -12.95 -14.84
CA GLU A 92 -5.10 -13.82 -14.57
C GLU A 92 -6.16 -13.08 -13.74
N GLY A 93 -5.75 -12.34 -12.71
CA GLY A 93 -6.66 -11.47 -11.97
C GLY A 93 -7.36 -10.45 -12.87
N ARG A 94 -6.65 -9.88 -13.87
CA ARG A 94 -7.25 -8.98 -14.88
C ARG A 94 -8.34 -9.65 -15.71
N ARG A 95 -8.20 -10.93 -16.07
CA ARG A 95 -9.20 -11.69 -16.84
C ARG A 95 -10.49 -11.90 -16.06
N ARG A 96 -10.36 -12.15 -14.75
CA ARG A 96 -11.49 -12.44 -13.83
C ARG A 96 -12.29 -11.21 -13.40
N LEU A 97 -11.81 -9.99 -13.68
CA LEU A 97 -12.49 -8.76 -13.31
C LEU A 97 -13.90 -8.67 -13.92
N SER A 98 -14.81 -8.10 -13.14
CA SER A 98 -16.14 -7.71 -13.63
C SER A 98 -16.03 -6.66 -14.76
N PRO A 99 -17.06 -6.53 -15.62
CA PRO A 99 -17.07 -5.53 -16.69
C PRO A 99 -16.88 -4.08 -16.18
N SER A 100 -17.40 -3.76 -14.98
CA SER A 100 -17.21 -2.44 -14.35
C SER A 100 -15.78 -2.21 -13.91
N ALA A 101 -15.14 -3.22 -13.29
CA ALA A 101 -13.74 -3.14 -12.88
C ALA A 101 -12.80 -3.05 -14.08
N LYS A 102 -13.06 -3.81 -15.16
CA LYS A 102 -12.30 -3.71 -16.41
C LYS A 102 -12.34 -2.31 -17.01
N ARG A 103 -13.53 -1.69 -17.09
CA ARG A 103 -13.67 -0.32 -17.60
C ARG A 103 -12.93 0.69 -16.71
N LEU A 104 -13.04 0.56 -15.40
CA LEU A 104 -12.34 1.43 -14.46
C LEU A 104 -10.82 1.27 -14.57
N LEU A 105 -10.32 0.02 -14.62
CA LEU A 105 -8.89 -0.25 -14.81
C LEU A 105 -8.36 0.38 -16.10
N ALA A 106 -9.05 0.18 -17.22
CA ALA A 106 -8.67 0.78 -18.50
C ALA A 106 -8.63 2.32 -18.43
N ARG A 107 -9.55 2.94 -17.69
CA ARG A 107 -9.54 4.40 -17.44
C ARG A 107 -8.32 4.81 -16.63
N VAL A 108 -8.01 4.10 -15.54
CA VAL A 108 -6.84 4.38 -14.69
C VAL A 108 -5.53 4.21 -15.48
N GLU A 109 -5.43 3.17 -16.29
CA GLU A 109 -4.22 2.91 -17.09
C GLU A 109 -4.00 3.97 -18.18
N ARG A 110 -5.08 4.45 -18.80
CA ARG A 110 -5.02 5.49 -19.85
C ARG A 110 -4.63 6.85 -19.29
N SER A 111 -5.23 7.27 -18.16
CA SER A 111 -4.98 8.59 -17.55
C SER A 111 -3.85 8.58 -16.52
N GLY A 112 -3.30 7.39 -16.18
CA GLY A 112 -2.31 7.21 -15.13
C GLY A 112 -2.87 7.34 -13.72
N SER A 113 -3.92 8.14 -13.51
CA SER A 113 -4.64 8.25 -12.23
C SER A 113 -6.06 8.75 -12.44
N VAL A 114 -6.97 8.34 -11.55
CA VAL A 114 -8.39 8.75 -11.52
C VAL A 114 -8.77 9.11 -10.10
N ARG A 115 -9.32 10.32 -9.92
CA ARG A 115 -9.97 10.71 -8.66
C ARG A 115 -11.34 10.06 -8.59
N LEU A 116 -11.69 9.60 -7.41
CA LEU A 116 -13.01 9.04 -7.15
C LEU A 116 -13.83 10.09 -6.41
N ASP A 117 -14.79 10.66 -7.12
CA ASP A 117 -15.81 11.50 -6.51
C ASP A 117 -16.71 10.66 -5.59
N GLU A 118 -17.53 11.32 -4.75
CA GLU A 118 -18.32 10.71 -3.65
C GLU A 118 -19.23 9.55 -4.09
N ALA A 119 -19.59 9.45 -5.34
CA ALA A 119 -20.45 8.39 -5.89
C ALA A 119 -19.80 7.01 -5.99
N GLY A 120 -18.51 6.85 -5.64
CA GLY A 120 -17.77 5.58 -5.63
C GLY A 120 -17.92 4.79 -6.93
N LEU A 121 -16.90 4.73 -7.74
CA LEU A 121 -16.97 4.02 -9.01
C LEU A 121 -17.17 2.52 -8.81
N LYS A 122 -18.18 1.95 -9.48
CA LYS A 122 -18.38 0.50 -9.54
C LYS A 122 -17.08 -0.21 -9.98
N GLY A 123 -16.70 -1.27 -9.28
CA GLY A 123 -15.47 -2.02 -9.53
C GLY A 123 -14.24 -1.55 -8.74
N ARG A 124 -14.31 -0.42 -8.00
CA ARG A 124 -13.20 0.08 -7.17
C ARG A 124 -12.68 -0.96 -6.18
N LYS A 125 -13.59 -1.50 -5.34
CA LYS A 125 -13.22 -2.47 -4.31
C LYS A 125 -12.54 -3.71 -4.89
N GLU A 126 -12.99 -4.15 -6.07
CA GLU A 126 -12.41 -5.28 -6.79
C GLU A 126 -10.98 -4.98 -7.25
N LEU A 127 -10.72 -3.78 -7.80
CA LEU A 127 -9.37 -3.37 -8.19
C LEU A 127 -8.43 -3.19 -6.99
N GLU A 128 -8.94 -2.68 -5.88
CA GLU A 128 -8.17 -2.52 -4.64
C GLU A 128 -7.83 -3.89 -4.01
N SER A 129 -8.79 -4.82 -3.97
CA SER A 129 -8.59 -6.16 -3.38
C SER A 129 -7.68 -7.06 -4.21
N THR A 130 -7.66 -6.87 -5.53
CA THR A 130 -6.77 -7.58 -6.46
C THR A 130 -5.42 -6.88 -6.65
N LEU A 131 -5.17 -5.77 -5.97
CA LEU A 131 -3.95 -4.96 -6.11
C LEU A 131 -3.63 -4.53 -7.56
N LEU A 132 -4.62 -4.44 -8.45
CA LEU A 132 -4.41 -4.03 -9.83
C LEU A 132 -4.23 -2.51 -9.99
N VAL A 133 -4.50 -1.75 -8.94
CA VAL A 133 -4.25 -0.31 -8.84
C VAL A 133 -3.69 0.02 -7.46
N HIS A 134 -2.92 1.10 -7.38
CA HIS A 134 -2.60 1.72 -6.11
C HIS A 134 -3.74 2.66 -5.72
N SER A 135 -4.26 2.52 -4.50
CA SER A 135 -5.27 3.41 -3.93
C SER A 135 -4.62 4.31 -2.88
N GLY A 136 -4.72 5.60 -3.07
CA GLY A 136 -4.20 6.61 -2.15
C GLY A 136 -5.28 7.61 -1.78
N SER A 137 -5.05 8.38 -0.72
CA SER A 137 -5.87 9.52 -0.31
C SER A 137 -5.19 10.82 -0.74
N MET A 138 -5.99 11.79 -1.16
CA MET A 138 -5.53 13.13 -1.47
C MET A 138 -6.45 14.16 -0.81
N HIS A 139 -5.86 15.19 -0.20
CA HIS A 139 -6.62 16.34 0.29
C HIS A 139 -7.16 17.14 -0.89
N THR A 140 -8.42 17.49 -0.84
CA THR A 140 -9.02 18.44 -1.78
C THR A 140 -8.82 19.86 -1.28
N GLU A 141 -8.95 20.85 -2.16
CA GLU A 141 -8.91 22.28 -1.80
C GLU A 141 -9.94 22.67 -0.74
N LYS A 142 -11.01 21.89 -0.62
CA LYS A 142 -12.08 22.08 0.39
C LYS A 142 -11.78 21.35 1.71
N GLY A 143 -10.57 20.82 1.90
CA GLY A 143 -10.17 20.11 3.14
C GLY A 143 -10.75 18.70 3.30
N SER A 144 -11.51 18.20 2.33
CA SER A 144 -12.03 16.84 2.33
C SER A 144 -10.99 15.86 1.74
N HIS A 145 -11.10 14.58 2.11
CA HIS A 145 -10.28 13.53 1.51
C HIS A 145 -11.00 12.93 0.31
N THR A 146 -10.30 12.80 -0.81
CA THR A 146 -10.74 12.01 -1.94
C THR A 146 -9.80 10.84 -2.19
N THR A 147 -10.34 9.72 -2.66
CA THR A 147 -9.52 8.59 -3.06
C THR A 147 -9.02 8.80 -4.48
N VAL A 148 -7.75 8.48 -4.71
CA VAL A 148 -7.13 8.47 -6.04
C VAL A 148 -6.66 7.07 -6.36
N LEU A 149 -7.15 6.51 -7.46
CA LEU A 149 -6.59 5.29 -8.02
C LEU A 149 -5.47 5.65 -8.99
N THR A 150 -4.33 5.02 -8.84
CA THR A 150 -3.15 5.28 -9.67
C THR A 150 -2.67 3.97 -10.29
N SER A 151 -2.33 3.99 -11.57
CA SER A 151 -1.75 2.82 -12.24
C SER A 151 -0.34 2.53 -11.71
N TRP A 152 0.02 1.27 -11.57
CA TRP A 152 1.34 0.86 -11.13
C TRP A 152 2.46 1.34 -12.07
N ARG A 153 2.18 1.47 -13.37
CA ARG A 153 3.14 2.04 -14.34
C ARG A 153 3.53 3.49 -14.02
N LYS A 154 2.63 4.24 -13.38
CA LYS A 154 2.92 5.62 -12.94
C LYS A 154 3.64 5.65 -11.60
N LYS A 155 3.46 4.62 -10.77
CA LYS A 155 4.07 4.52 -9.44
C LYS A 155 5.51 4.04 -9.48
N PHE A 156 5.81 3.08 -10.36
CA PHE A 156 7.14 2.49 -10.46
C PHE A 156 7.99 3.18 -11.52
N ASP A 157 9.23 3.48 -11.17
CA ASP A 157 10.23 3.95 -12.11
C ASP A 157 10.77 2.82 -13.01
N ALA A 158 11.47 3.20 -14.06
CA ALA A 158 12.04 2.24 -15.02
C ALA A 158 13.06 1.28 -14.35
N GLY A 159 13.77 1.74 -13.33
CA GLY A 159 14.71 0.92 -12.56
C GLY A 159 14.00 -0.18 -11.79
N THR A 160 12.92 0.16 -11.08
CA THR A 160 12.05 -0.79 -10.38
C THR A 160 11.52 -1.86 -11.33
N LEU A 161 10.98 -1.45 -12.49
CA LEU A 161 10.45 -2.38 -13.51
C LEU A 161 11.53 -3.25 -14.16
N LYS A 162 12.76 -2.74 -14.32
CA LYS A 162 13.89 -3.52 -14.80
C LYS A 162 14.31 -4.58 -13.77
N HIS A 163 14.34 -4.22 -12.49
CA HIS A 163 14.70 -5.17 -11.42
C HIS A 163 13.62 -6.24 -11.19
N SER A 164 12.34 -5.90 -11.36
CA SER A 164 11.26 -6.89 -11.23
C SER A 164 11.39 -8.05 -12.20
N ARG A 165 11.86 -7.81 -13.42
CA ARG A 165 12.07 -8.85 -14.47
C ARG A 165 13.15 -9.87 -14.12
N ARG A 166 13.94 -9.65 -13.08
CA ARG A 166 14.99 -10.56 -12.60
C ARG A 166 14.52 -11.48 -11.49
N LEU A 167 13.30 -11.30 -11.01
CA LEU A 167 12.70 -12.08 -9.95
C LEU A 167 11.74 -13.10 -10.56
N THR A 168 11.64 -14.26 -9.91
CA THR A 168 10.52 -15.18 -10.10
C THR A 168 9.33 -14.72 -9.23
N LEU A 169 8.14 -15.22 -9.53
CA LEU A 169 6.95 -14.91 -8.73
C LEU A 169 7.11 -15.43 -7.29
N ASP A 170 7.65 -16.63 -7.12
CA ASP A 170 7.88 -17.23 -5.80
C ASP A 170 8.84 -16.40 -4.96
N GLU A 171 9.98 -15.97 -5.53
CA GLU A 171 10.91 -15.04 -4.85
C GLU A 171 10.25 -13.70 -4.47
N ALA A 172 9.38 -13.19 -5.33
CA ALA A 172 8.67 -11.94 -5.06
C ALA A 172 7.67 -12.10 -3.92
N LEU A 173 6.90 -13.19 -3.91
CA LEU A 173 5.96 -13.53 -2.85
C LEU A 173 6.68 -13.75 -1.51
N GLU A 174 7.77 -14.51 -1.51
CA GLU A 174 8.61 -14.72 -0.32
C GLU A 174 9.14 -13.40 0.25
N LYS A 175 9.73 -12.53 -0.60
CA LYS A 175 10.23 -11.21 -0.18
C LYS A 175 9.15 -10.33 0.44
N LEU A 176 7.94 -10.37 -0.11
CA LEU A 176 6.78 -9.64 0.43
C LEU A 176 6.14 -10.37 1.62
N GLY A 177 6.50 -11.65 1.82
CA GLY A 177 5.92 -12.53 2.81
C GLY A 177 4.44 -12.78 2.58
N LEU A 178 4.08 -12.92 1.33
CA LEU A 178 2.76 -13.34 0.88
C LEU A 178 2.75 -14.85 0.68
N PRO A 179 1.58 -15.51 0.84
CA PRO A 179 1.47 -16.94 0.54
C PRO A 179 1.75 -17.20 -0.95
N ALA A 180 2.33 -18.36 -1.22
CA ALA A 180 2.45 -18.83 -2.60
C ALA A 180 1.06 -18.92 -3.24
N VAL A 181 0.99 -18.58 -4.52
CA VAL A 181 -0.25 -18.80 -5.30
C VAL A 181 -0.37 -20.28 -5.56
N PRO A 182 -1.48 -20.94 -5.16
CA PRO A 182 -1.69 -22.36 -5.39
C PRO A 182 -1.80 -22.71 -6.89
#